data_7aaefc7556aaadcfac182db8a90fe41d
#
_entry.id   7aaefc7556aaadcfac182db8a90fe41d
#
_cell.length_a   1.000
_cell.length_b   1.000
_cell.length_c   1.000
_cell.angle_alpha   90.00
_cell.angle_beta   90.00
_cell.angle_gamma   90.00
#
_symmetry.space_group_name_H-M   'P 1'
#
loop_
_entity.id
_entity.type
_entity.pdbx_description
1 polymer ?
#
loop_
_entity_poly.entity_id
_entity_poly.type
_entity_poly.pdbx_seq_one_letter_code
_entity_poly.pdbx_strand_id
1 'polypeptide(L)'
;LYNIHPEWFVTYNNQLFFDPALPESRRHICMVVADIVSRYDVDAIHMDDYFYPYPAKGMDFPDDASFARYGGGFTNRADWRRSNVNILIQKIHETIRGLKPWVKFGISPFGIYRNEKNDPLGSKTNGLQNYDDLYADVLLWARNGWVDYNIPQIYWQIGHPAADYETLVKWWAKNTENRPLFIGQSVMNTIQNADPKNPSINQLPRKMALQRSYQTIGGSCQWYAAAVVENAGKYRDALVQEYHKYPALIPVFDFMDDKAPDKVRKMKKVWTEDGYILFWTAPKADTEMDKAVQYVVYRFGSKEKVNLDDPSRIVAITRNPFYKLPYETGKTKYRYVVTALDRIHNESKSVSKKVKL
;
A
#
# COMPACT_ATOMS: atom_id res chain seq x y z
N LEU A 1 -7.93 -21.84 19.04
CA LEU A 1 -8.55 -22.36 17.82
C LEU A 1 -8.03 -23.77 17.52
N TYR A 2 -6.72 -24.01 17.55
CA TYR A 2 -6.11 -25.33 17.30
C TYR A 2 -6.67 -26.42 18.24
N ASN A 3 -6.88 -26.13 19.50
CA ASN A 3 -7.45 -27.09 20.47
C ASN A 3 -8.92 -27.46 20.17
N ILE A 4 -9.62 -26.67 19.37
CA ILE A 4 -11.03 -26.89 19.00
C ILE A 4 -11.12 -27.54 17.62
N HIS A 5 -10.26 -27.16 16.71
CA HIS A 5 -10.23 -27.55 15.30
C HIS A 5 -8.81 -27.95 14.86
N PRO A 6 -8.21 -29.01 15.47
CA PRO A 6 -6.86 -29.43 15.10
C PRO A 6 -6.77 -29.86 13.63
N GLU A 7 -7.86 -30.36 13.05
CA GLU A 7 -7.97 -30.80 11.66
C GLU A 7 -7.84 -29.65 10.64
N TRP A 8 -7.90 -28.38 11.05
CA TRP A 8 -7.70 -27.23 10.15
C TRP A 8 -6.23 -26.89 9.95
N PHE A 9 -5.35 -27.53 10.68
CA PHE A 9 -3.95 -27.17 10.75
C PHE A 9 -3.04 -28.31 10.33
N VAL A 10 -1.89 -27.93 9.82
CA VAL A 10 -0.76 -28.81 9.57
C VAL A 10 0.47 -28.30 10.30
N THR A 11 1.31 -29.21 10.76
CA THR A 11 2.60 -28.87 11.35
C THR A 11 3.69 -28.98 10.28
N TYR A 12 4.38 -27.90 10.00
CA TYR A 12 5.47 -27.84 9.03
C TYR A 12 6.66 -27.12 9.64
N ASN A 13 7.84 -27.73 9.59
CA ASN A 13 9.08 -27.16 10.16
C ASN A 13 8.88 -26.63 11.61
N ASN A 14 8.27 -27.43 12.48
CA ASN A 14 7.93 -27.12 13.88
C ASN A 14 7.02 -25.89 14.09
N GLN A 15 6.33 -25.46 13.05
CA GLN A 15 5.33 -24.38 13.13
C GLN A 15 3.97 -24.90 12.71
N LEU A 16 2.93 -24.27 13.24
CA LEU A 16 1.54 -24.61 12.96
C LEU A 16 0.99 -23.66 11.90
N PHE A 17 0.45 -24.21 10.83
CA PHE A 17 -0.17 -23.46 9.72
C PHE A 17 -1.60 -23.91 9.50
N PHE A 18 -2.45 -22.99 9.08
CA PHE A 18 -3.71 -23.41 8.45
C PHE A 18 -3.42 -24.21 7.18
N ASP A 19 -4.22 -25.23 6.94
CA ASP A 19 -4.20 -25.89 5.62
C ASP A 19 -5.01 -25.02 4.63
N PRO A 20 -4.36 -24.43 3.61
CA PRO A 20 -5.06 -23.54 2.67
C PRO A 20 -6.06 -24.28 1.77
N ALA A 21 -5.95 -25.62 1.69
CA ALA A 21 -6.85 -26.45 0.90
C ALA A 21 -8.22 -26.64 1.54
N LEU A 22 -8.32 -26.48 2.87
CA LEU A 22 -9.57 -26.71 3.58
C LEU A 22 -10.54 -25.53 3.42
N PRO A 23 -11.78 -25.77 2.96
CA PRO A 23 -12.80 -24.73 2.90
C PRO A 23 -13.07 -24.05 4.25
N GLU A 24 -12.97 -24.81 5.34
CA GLU A 24 -13.17 -24.33 6.72
C GLU A 24 -12.11 -23.33 7.13
N SER A 25 -10.83 -23.60 6.84
CA SER A 25 -9.71 -22.72 7.10
C SER A 25 -9.88 -21.39 6.34
N ARG A 26 -10.19 -21.47 5.04
CA ARG A 26 -10.45 -20.27 4.21
C ARG A 26 -11.64 -19.46 4.72
N ARG A 27 -12.74 -20.15 5.11
CA ARG A 27 -13.92 -19.48 5.68
C ARG A 27 -13.58 -18.75 6.97
N HIS A 28 -12.80 -19.37 7.86
CA HIS A 28 -12.40 -18.76 9.10
C HIS A 28 -11.57 -17.48 8.86
N ILE A 29 -10.61 -17.51 7.95
CA ILE A 29 -9.84 -16.32 7.58
C ILE A 29 -10.77 -15.20 7.05
N CYS A 30 -11.71 -15.53 6.17
CA CYS A 30 -12.69 -14.55 5.67
C CYS A 30 -13.58 -14.00 6.81
N MET A 31 -13.96 -14.82 7.78
CA MET A 31 -14.71 -14.36 8.96
C MET A 31 -13.91 -13.36 9.82
N VAL A 32 -12.61 -13.60 10.02
CA VAL A 32 -11.73 -12.65 10.73
C VAL A 32 -11.63 -11.33 9.96
N VAL A 33 -11.45 -11.39 8.66
CA VAL A 33 -11.43 -10.18 7.80
C VAL A 33 -12.78 -9.45 7.88
N ALA A 34 -13.89 -10.18 7.79
CA ALA A 34 -15.24 -9.61 7.89
C ALA A 34 -15.46 -8.90 9.23
N ASP A 35 -15.01 -9.50 10.32
CA ASP A 35 -15.12 -8.93 11.67
C ASP A 35 -14.34 -7.60 11.77
N ILE A 36 -13.11 -7.57 11.30
CA ILE A 36 -12.28 -6.35 11.30
C ILE A 36 -12.93 -5.26 10.45
N VAL A 37 -13.29 -5.56 9.21
CA VAL A 37 -13.88 -4.59 8.27
C VAL A 37 -15.21 -4.06 8.79
N SER A 38 -16.04 -4.91 9.40
CA SER A 38 -17.33 -4.49 9.95
C SER A 38 -17.18 -3.55 11.13
N ARG A 39 -16.30 -3.87 12.08
CA ARG A 39 -16.19 -3.16 13.38
C ARG A 39 -15.32 -1.92 13.33
N TYR A 40 -14.35 -1.85 12.45
CA TYR A 40 -13.36 -0.75 12.42
C TYR A 40 -13.48 0.09 11.14
N ASP A 41 -13.15 1.37 11.25
CA ASP A 41 -13.03 2.28 10.11
C ASP A 41 -11.61 2.18 9.51
N VAL A 42 -11.31 1.00 8.95
CA VAL A 42 -10.03 0.75 8.29
C VAL A 42 -10.06 1.21 6.83
N ASP A 43 -8.94 1.69 6.32
CA ASP A 43 -8.80 2.11 4.93
C ASP A 43 -8.40 0.94 4.01
N ALA A 44 -7.77 -0.10 4.57
CA ALA A 44 -7.34 -1.29 3.84
C ALA A 44 -7.17 -2.51 4.76
N ILE A 45 -7.27 -3.70 4.15
CA ILE A 45 -6.74 -4.95 4.67
C ILE A 45 -5.47 -5.27 3.88
N HIS A 46 -4.41 -5.70 4.58
CA HIS A 46 -3.14 -6.01 3.95
C HIS A 46 -2.63 -7.36 4.43
N MET A 47 -2.12 -8.19 3.50
CA MET A 47 -1.52 -9.49 3.80
C MET A 47 -0.04 -9.49 3.39
N ASP A 48 0.74 -10.26 4.14
CA ASP A 48 2.13 -10.57 3.85
C ASP A 48 2.25 -11.70 2.81
N ASP A 49 3.41 -12.32 2.64
CA ASP A 49 3.73 -13.28 1.58
C ASP A 49 3.64 -14.75 2.00
N TYR A 50 3.14 -15.05 3.19
CA TYR A 50 3.02 -16.42 3.73
C TYR A 50 1.77 -17.13 3.22
N PHE A 51 1.63 -17.29 1.89
CA PHE A 51 0.50 -17.98 1.26
C PHE A 51 0.58 -19.49 1.48
N TYR A 52 1.71 -20.09 1.15
CA TYR A 52 2.27 -21.30 1.72
C TYR A 52 3.55 -20.94 2.47
N PRO A 53 3.98 -21.71 3.47
CA PRO A 53 5.22 -21.38 4.19
C PRO A 53 6.43 -21.45 3.27
N TYR A 54 7.47 -20.70 3.63
CA TYR A 54 8.76 -20.78 2.96
C TYR A 54 9.28 -22.23 2.96
N PRO A 55 9.80 -22.73 1.82
CA PRO A 55 10.27 -24.09 1.72
C PRO A 55 11.39 -24.40 2.72
N ALA A 56 11.21 -25.44 3.53
CA ALA A 56 12.25 -25.95 4.40
C ALA A 56 13.03 -27.06 3.68
N LYS A 57 14.37 -27.06 3.86
CA LYS A 57 15.24 -28.00 3.17
C LYS A 57 14.87 -29.47 3.46
N GLY A 58 14.56 -30.23 2.42
CA GLY A 58 14.26 -31.65 2.51
C GLY A 58 12.84 -31.96 3.05
N MET A 59 11.97 -30.96 3.17
CA MET A 59 10.59 -31.13 3.61
C MET A 59 9.63 -30.60 2.55
N ASP A 60 8.59 -31.36 2.25
CA ASP A 60 7.41 -30.86 1.52
C ASP A 60 6.32 -30.46 2.53
N PHE A 61 5.41 -29.57 2.12
CA PHE A 61 4.25 -29.23 2.94
C PHE A 61 3.34 -30.43 3.07
N PRO A 62 2.90 -30.81 4.28
CA PRO A 62 2.23 -32.09 4.52
C PRO A 62 0.72 -32.03 4.22
N ASP A 63 0.37 -31.81 2.96
CA ASP A 63 -1.01 -31.70 2.47
C ASP A 63 -1.50 -32.92 1.68
N ASP A 64 -0.89 -34.10 1.88
CA ASP A 64 -1.25 -35.33 1.16
C ASP A 64 -2.72 -35.73 1.35
N ALA A 65 -3.23 -35.67 2.58
CA ALA A 65 -4.60 -35.98 2.90
C ALA A 65 -5.59 -35.00 2.22
N SER A 66 -5.25 -33.71 2.24
CA SER A 66 -6.05 -32.67 1.59
C SER A 66 -6.01 -32.80 0.08
N PHE A 67 -4.85 -33.08 -0.50
CA PHE A 67 -4.73 -33.35 -1.93
C PHE A 67 -5.53 -34.56 -2.38
N ALA A 68 -5.46 -35.67 -1.64
CA ALA A 68 -6.27 -36.84 -1.91
C ALA A 68 -7.79 -36.54 -1.89
N ARG A 69 -8.22 -35.67 -0.99
CA ARG A 69 -9.64 -35.31 -0.83
C ARG A 69 -10.12 -34.24 -1.81
N TYR A 70 -9.30 -33.20 -2.09
CA TYR A 70 -9.71 -32.03 -2.83
C TYR A 70 -8.91 -31.77 -4.11
N GLY A 71 -7.90 -32.57 -4.41
CA GLY A 71 -7.05 -32.45 -5.60
C GLY A 71 -7.64 -32.98 -6.88
N GLY A 72 -8.89 -33.52 -6.85
CA GLY A 72 -9.54 -34.06 -8.04
C GLY A 72 -9.57 -33.07 -9.20
N GLY A 73 -9.14 -33.54 -10.41
CA GLY A 73 -9.02 -32.69 -11.59
C GLY A 73 -7.64 -32.01 -11.79
N PHE A 74 -6.76 -32.07 -10.80
CA PHE A 74 -5.37 -31.56 -10.93
C PHE A 74 -4.40 -32.72 -11.13
N THR A 75 -3.59 -32.64 -12.17
CA THR A 75 -2.46 -33.55 -12.43
C THR A 75 -1.18 -33.11 -11.74
N ASN A 76 -1.10 -31.84 -11.35
CA ASN A 76 0.05 -31.21 -10.73
C ASN A 76 -0.34 -30.63 -9.36
N ARG A 77 0.35 -31.06 -8.30
CA ARG A 77 0.11 -30.57 -6.93
C ARG A 77 0.38 -29.06 -6.78
N ALA A 78 1.38 -28.52 -7.46
CA ALA A 78 1.68 -27.11 -7.42
C ALA A 78 0.54 -26.24 -8.01
N ASP A 79 -0.11 -26.69 -9.08
CA ASP A 79 -1.27 -26.00 -9.66
C ASP A 79 -2.46 -26.05 -8.70
N TRP A 80 -2.67 -27.16 -8.02
CA TRP A 80 -3.70 -27.30 -7.01
C TRP A 80 -3.42 -26.38 -5.79
N ARG A 81 -2.18 -26.30 -5.31
CA ARG A 81 -1.78 -25.39 -4.23
C ARG A 81 -2.05 -23.93 -4.63
N ARG A 82 -1.66 -23.53 -5.83
CA ARG A 82 -1.99 -22.19 -6.37
C ARG A 82 -3.49 -21.93 -6.44
N SER A 83 -4.26 -22.92 -6.90
CA SER A 83 -5.72 -22.81 -6.93
C SER A 83 -6.32 -22.55 -5.55
N ASN A 84 -5.82 -23.22 -4.50
CA ASN A 84 -6.27 -23.01 -3.13
C ASN A 84 -6.02 -21.59 -2.63
N VAL A 85 -4.83 -21.04 -2.92
CA VAL A 85 -4.50 -19.66 -2.59
C VAL A 85 -5.33 -18.68 -3.41
N ASN A 86 -5.50 -18.92 -4.71
CA ASN A 86 -6.34 -18.09 -5.58
C ASN A 86 -7.79 -17.98 -5.04
N ILE A 87 -8.36 -19.11 -4.63
CA ILE A 87 -9.71 -19.15 -4.02
C ILE A 87 -9.75 -18.33 -2.73
N LEU A 88 -8.74 -18.42 -1.89
CA LEU A 88 -8.68 -17.64 -0.65
C LEU A 88 -8.63 -16.13 -0.94
N ILE A 89 -7.73 -15.70 -1.81
CA ILE A 89 -7.57 -14.28 -2.19
C ILE A 89 -8.87 -13.73 -2.80
N GLN A 90 -9.47 -14.46 -3.71
CA GLN A 90 -10.77 -14.08 -4.30
C GLN A 90 -11.86 -13.94 -3.22
N LYS A 91 -11.97 -14.90 -2.30
CA LYS A 91 -12.97 -14.85 -1.23
C LYS A 91 -12.76 -13.71 -0.24
N ILE A 92 -11.51 -13.37 0.09
CA ILE A 92 -11.20 -12.20 0.91
C ILE A 92 -11.65 -10.93 0.20
N HIS A 93 -11.32 -10.78 -1.09
CA HIS A 93 -11.76 -9.66 -1.90
C HIS A 93 -13.29 -9.53 -1.90
N GLU A 94 -14.01 -10.60 -2.21
CA GLU A 94 -15.48 -10.63 -2.21
C GLU A 94 -16.07 -10.25 -0.84
N THR A 95 -15.45 -10.74 0.24
CA THR A 95 -15.86 -10.42 1.62
C THR A 95 -15.73 -8.92 1.91
N ILE A 96 -14.58 -8.34 1.57
CA ILE A 96 -14.32 -6.91 1.80
C ILE A 96 -15.30 -6.06 0.96
N ARG A 97 -15.44 -6.36 -0.34
CA ARG A 97 -16.30 -5.61 -1.26
C ARG A 97 -17.78 -5.67 -0.86
N GLY A 98 -18.23 -6.82 -0.36
CA GLY A 98 -19.61 -6.99 0.10
C GLY A 98 -19.94 -6.22 1.38
N LEU A 99 -18.93 -5.87 2.19
CA LEU A 99 -19.11 -5.15 3.46
C LEU A 99 -18.87 -3.65 3.31
N LYS A 100 -17.72 -3.27 2.78
CA LYS A 100 -17.30 -1.87 2.60
C LYS A 100 -16.52 -1.73 1.29
N PRO A 101 -17.15 -1.32 0.19
CA PRO A 101 -16.54 -1.30 -1.14
C PRO A 101 -15.34 -0.35 -1.25
N TRP A 102 -15.19 0.61 -0.33
CA TRP A 102 -14.05 1.53 -0.28
C TRP A 102 -12.82 0.98 0.43
N VAL A 103 -12.93 -0.13 1.18
CA VAL A 103 -11.79 -0.73 1.88
C VAL A 103 -10.95 -1.49 0.87
N LYS A 104 -9.68 -1.11 0.76
CA LYS A 104 -8.74 -1.68 -0.19
C LYS A 104 -8.22 -3.02 0.31
N PHE A 105 -7.84 -3.89 -0.61
CA PHE A 105 -7.15 -5.14 -0.30
C PHE A 105 -5.79 -5.17 -1.00
N GLY A 106 -4.71 -5.23 -0.25
CA GLY A 106 -3.36 -5.26 -0.76
C GLY A 106 -2.52 -6.40 -0.22
N ILE A 107 -1.43 -6.67 -0.91
CA ILE A 107 -0.46 -7.69 -0.51
C ILE A 107 0.98 -7.17 -0.62
N SER A 108 1.85 -7.71 0.26
CA SER A 108 3.31 -7.57 0.16
C SER A 108 3.91 -8.91 -0.28
N PRO A 109 3.88 -9.25 -1.59
CA PRO A 109 4.42 -10.50 -2.06
C PRO A 109 5.95 -10.52 -1.95
N PHE A 110 6.55 -11.70 -1.95
CA PHE A 110 8.00 -11.85 -2.07
C PHE A 110 8.53 -11.08 -3.30
N GLY A 111 9.75 -10.54 -3.24
CA GLY A 111 10.27 -9.64 -4.26
C GLY A 111 10.42 -10.23 -5.66
N ILE A 112 10.55 -11.55 -5.79
CA ILE A 112 10.67 -12.26 -7.07
C ILE A 112 9.36 -12.98 -7.39
N TYR A 113 8.69 -12.60 -8.49
CA TYR A 113 7.53 -13.34 -8.98
C TYR A 113 7.94 -14.71 -9.52
N ARG A 114 8.78 -14.71 -10.58
CA ARG A 114 9.46 -15.88 -11.15
C ARG A 114 10.84 -15.49 -11.67
N ASN A 115 11.77 -16.43 -11.68
CA ASN A 115 13.07 -16.25 -12.32
C ASN A 115 12.95 -16.43 -13.84
N GLU A 116 13.68 -15.66 -14.65
CA GLU A 116 13.69 -15.75 -16.12
C GLU A 116 14.02 -17.18 -16.63
N LYS A 117 14.85 -17.92 -15.88
CA LYS A 117 15.18 -19.32 -16.22
C LYS A 117 13.99 -20.28 -16.14
N ASN A 118 12.97 -19.94 -15.31
CA ASN A 118 11.77 -20.76 -15.11
C ASN A 118 10.61 -20.28 -16.01
N ASP A 119 10.59 -18.98 -16.32
CA ASP A 119 9.58 -18.37 -17.18
C ASP A 119 10.20 -17.18 -17.93
N PRO A 120 10.11 -17.11 -19.27
CA PRO A 120 10.66 -16.00 -20.05
C PRO A 120 10.11 -14.62 -19.66
N LEU A 121 8.93 -14.56 -19.03
CA LEU A 121 8.35 -13.32 -18.50
C LEU A 121 8.85 -13.00 -17.09
N GLY A 122 9.66 -13.86 -16.49
CA GLY A 122 10.27 -13.67 -15.18
C GLY A 122 11.33 -12.59 -15.14
N SER A 123 11.81 -12.27 -13.94
CA SER A 123 12.92 -11.35 -13.75
C SER A 123 14.27 -12.05 -13.89
N LYS A 124 15.31 -11.28 -14.24
CA LYS A 124 16.71 -11.75 -14.29
C LYS A 124 17.24 -11.93 -12.86
N THR A 125 16.74 -12.95 -12.19
CA THR A 125 17.02 -13.29 -10.79
C THR A 125 17.29 -14.78 -10.63
N ASN A 126 17.79 -15.17 -9.45
CA ASN A 126 18.00 -16.55 -9.09
C ASN A 126 17.75 -16.75 -7.58
N GLY A 127 16.48 -16.79 -7.21
CA GLY A 127 16.05 -16.92 -5.81
C GLY A 127 14.70 -17.62 -5.70
N LEU A 128 14.19 -17.69 -4.48
CA LEU A 128 12.83 -18.13 -4.17
C LEU A 128 11.81 -17.30 -4.95
N GLN A 129 10.68 -17.88 -5.33
CA GLN A 129 9.69 -17.32 -6.24
C GLN A 129 8.29 -17.38 -5.64
N ASN A 130 7.49 -16.33 -5.86
CA ASN A 130 6.07 -16.36 -5.46
C ASN A 130 5.33 -17.53 -6.11
N TYR A 131 5.41 -17.63 -7.44
CA TYR A 131 4.60 -18.56 -8.22
C TYR A 131 4.97 -20.02 -7.98
N ASP A 132 6.26 -20.34 -8.00
CA ASP A 132 6.73 -21.73 -7.97
C ASP A 132 6.93 -22.25 -6.54
N ASP A 133 7.37 -21.40 -5.60
CA ASP A 133 7.77 -21.83 -4.26
C ASP A 133 6.72 -21.50 -3.18
N LEU A 134 6.00 -20.38 -3.32
CA LEU A 134 4.95 -19.95 -2.38
C LEU A 134 3.54 -20.18 -2.93
N TYR A 135 3.43 -20.74 -4.14
CA TYR A 135 2.17 -21.02 -4.84
C TYR A 135 1.25 -19.80 -4.96
N ALA A 136 1.85 -18.62 -5.16
CA ALA A 136 1.20 -17.33 -5.18
C ALA A 136 1.25 -16.69 -6.58
N ASP A 137 0.13 -16.73 -7.31
CA ASP A 137 0.00 -16.10 -8.63
C ASP A 137 -0.47 -14.65 -8.49
N VAL A 138 0.44 -13.81 -7.99
CA VAL A 138 0.15 -12.40 -7.67
C VAL A 138 -0.24 -11.56 -8.88
N LEU A 139 0.24 -11.92 -10.08
CA LEU A 139 -0.15 -11.24 -11.32
C LEU A 139 -1.58 -11.61 -11.73
N LEU A 140 -1.98 -12.87 -11.56
CA LEU A 140 -3.37 -13.29 -11.77
C LEU A 140 -4.33 -12.52 -10.86
N TRP A 141 -3.96 -12.34 -9.58
CA TRP A 141 -4.80 -11.63 -8.62
C TRP A 141 -4.97 -10.15 -8.99
N ALA A 142 -3.89 -9.50 -9.41
CA ALA A 142 -3.93 -8.13 -9.90
C ALA A 142 -4.76 -8.00 -11.18
N ARG A 143 -4.55 -8.88 -12.16
CA ARG A 143 -5.26 -8.91 -13.45
C ARG A 143 -6.76 -9.12 -13.27
N ASN A 144 -7.16 -10.00 -12.35
CA ASN A 144 -8.58 -10.27 -12.05
C ASN A 144 -9.20 -9.21 -11.11
N GLY A 145 -8.42 -8.26 -10.61
CA GLY A 145 -8.92 -7.26 -9.67
C GLY A 145 -9.21 -7.78 -8.27
N TRP A 146 -8.64 -8.92 -7.90
CA TRP A 146 -8.80 -9.48 -6.54
C TRP A 146 -7.93 -8.78 -5.51
N VAL A 147 -6.88 -8.09 -5.95
CA VAL A 147 -6.07 -7.19 -5.12
C VAL A 147 -6.07 -5.78 -5.71
N ASP A 148 -6.05 -4.78 -4.86
CA ASP A 148 -6.12 -3.37 -5.25
C ASP A 148 -4.73 -2.74 -5.38
N TYR A 149 -3.72 -3.27 -4.69
CA TYR A 149 -2.34 -2.80 -4.79
C TYR A 149 -1.35 -3.87 -4.37
N ASN A 150 -0.11 -3.73 -4.86
CA ASN A 150 1.01 -4.60 -4.51
C ASN A 150 2.14 -3.82 -3.87
N ILE A 151 2.79 -4.43 -2.85
CA ILE A 151 4.00 -3.92 -2.20
C ILE A 151 5.07 -5.02 -2.20
N PRO A 152 5.68 -5.38 -3.35
CA PRO A 152 6.68 -6.44 -3.39
C PRO A 152 7.85 -6.13 -2.48
N GLN A 153 8.30 -7.13 -1.73
CA GLN A 153 9.39 -7.05 -0.75
C GLN A 153 10.75 -7.08 -1.45
N ILE A 154 11.17 -5.95 -2.02
CA ILE A 154 12.47 -5.82 -2.70
C ILE A 154 13.53 -5.40 -1.68
N TYR A 155 13.89 -6.32 -0.79
CA TYR A 155 14.72 -6.00 0.38
C TYR A 155 16.23 -6.05 0.12
N TRP A 156 16.66 -6.49 -1.07
CA TRP A 156 18.08 -6.59 -1.42
C TRP A 156 18.72 -5.24 -1.76
N GLN A 157 20.04 -5.22 -1.78
CA GLN A 157 20.81 -4.08 -2.23
C GLN A 157 20.85 -3.99 -3.78
N ILE A 158 21.17 -2.82 -4.27
CA ILE A 158 21.57 -2.62 -5.67
C ILE A 158 22.89 -3.39 -5.88
N GLY A 159 22.95 -4.16 -6.97
CA GLY A 159 24.08 -5.02 -7.29
C GLY A 159 24.08 -6.39 -6.59
N HIS A 160 22.97 -6.79 -5.97
CA HIS A 160 22.87 -8.14 -5.39
C HIS A 160 22.89 -9.20 -6.50
N PRO A 161 23.80 -10.21 -6.46
CA PRO A 161 24.04 -11.10 -7.61
C PRO A 161 22.83 -11.98 -7.99
N ALA A 162 21.99 -12.35 -7.04
CA ALA A 162 20.82 -13.21 -7.29
C ALA A 162 19.50 -12.45 -7.37
N ALA A 163 19.42 -11.23 -6.82
CA ALA A 163 18.17 -10.50 -6.71
C ALA A 163 18.45 -8.98 -6.68
N ASP A 164 19.02 -8.47 -7.77
CA ASP A 164 19.38 -7.06 -7.86
C ASP A 164 18.15 -6.14 -7.75
N TYR A 165 18.24 -5.17 -6.87
CA TYR A 165 17.16 -4.21 -6.59
C TYR A 165 16.68 -3.47 -7.84
N GLU A 166 17.60 -2.97 -8.67
CA GLU A 166 17.22 -2.23 -9.88
C GLU A 166 16.49 -3.12 -10.89
N THR A 167 16.94 -4.36 -11.04
CA THR A 167 16.32 -5.37 -11.89
C THR A 167 14.89 -5.65 -11.45
N LEU A 168 14.68 -5.84 -10.15
CA LEU A 168 13.35 -6.13 -9.59
C LEU A 168 12.41 -4.93 -9.66
N VAL A 169 12.86 -3.72 -9.30
CA VAL A 169 12.03 -2.50 -9.42
C VAL A 169 11.59 -2.29 -10.88
N LYS A 170 12.50 -2.46 -11.86
CA LYS A 170 12.18 -2.36 -13.29
C LYS A 170 11.16 -3.40 -13.72
N TRP A 171 11.30 -4.63 -13.23
CA TRP A 171 10.39 -5.72 -13.56
C TRP A 171 8.99 -5.44 -13.02
N TRP A 172 8.87 -5.11 -11.73
CA TRP A 172 7.58 -4.81 -11.11
C TRP A 172 6.91 -3.58 -11.72
N ALA A 173 7.66 -2.52 -12.03
CA ALA A 173 7.12 -1.32 -12.67
C ALA A 173 6.47 -1.58 -14.04
N LYS A 174 6.90 -2.66 -14.74
CA LYS A 174 6.33 -3.09 -16.03
C LYS A 174 5.17 -4.08 -15.90
N ASN A 175 5.05 -4.75 -14.75
CA ASN A 175 4.12 -5.86 -14.53
C ASN A 175 3.12 -5.53 -13.40
N THR A 176 2.57 -4.32 -13.41
CA THR A 176 1.61 -3.87 -12.39
C THR A 176 0.20 -4.41 -12.60
N GLU A 177 -0.11 -4.90 -13.80
CA GLU A 177 -1.47 -5.30 -14.21
C GLU A 177 -2.51 -4.21 -13.93
N ASN A 178 -2.11 -2.94 -14.14
CA ASN A 178 -2.92 -1.73 -13.90
C ASN A 178 -3.36 -1.57 -12.42
N ARG A 179 -2.58 -2.11 -11.48
CA ARG A 179 -2.79 -1.88 -10.04
C ARG A 179 -1.68 -0.98 -9.48
N PRO A 180 -1.99 -0.09 -8.54
CA PRO A 180 -1.01 0.69 -7.83
C PRO A 180 0.12 -0.18 -7.27
N LEU A 181 1.35 0.26 -7.50
CA LEU A 181 2.57 -0.40 -7.05
C LEU A 181 3.29 0.49 -6.04
N PHE A 182 3.66 -0.09 -4.92
CA PHE A 182 4.56 0.52 -3.95
C PHE A 182 5.76 -0.41 -3.75
N ILE A 183 6.93 0.12 -3.44
CA ILE A 183 8.13 -0.71 -3.29
C ILE A 183 8.40 -0.98 -1.81
N GLY A 184 8.34 -2.25 -1.41
CA GLY A 184 8.81 -2.70 -0.12
C GLY A 184 10.34 -2.63 -0.07
N GLN A 185 10.89 -1.83 0.84
CA GLN A 185 12.32 -1.53 0.92
C GLN A 185 12.87 -1.79 2.30
N SER A 186 13.98 -2.55 2.40
CA SER A 186 14.69 -2.73 3.65
C SER A 186 15.52 -1.50 4.00
N VAL A 187 15.23 -0.90 5.15
CA VAL A 187 16.02 0.20 5.71
C VAL A 187 17.46 -0.25 5.97
N MET A 188 17.62 -1.38 6.69
CA MET A 188 18.93 -1.88 7.08
C MET A 188 19.82 -2.22 5.88
N ASN A 189 19.31 -2.99 4.92
CA ASN A 189 20.07 -3.31 3.71
C ASN A 189 20.41 -2.06 2.88
N THR A 190 19.58 -1.02 2.95
CA THR A 190 19.84 0.24 2.23
C THR A 190 20.97 1.03 2.85
N ILE A 191 21.02 1.14 4.18
CA ILE A 191 22.07 1.92 4.87
C ILE A 191 23.38 1.16 5.04
N GLN A 192 23.37 -0.16 5.09
CA GLN A 192 24.55 -1.00 5.27
C GLN A 192 25.35 -1.23 3.98
N ASN A 193 24.76 -0.93 2.82
CA ASN A 193 25.42 -1.12 1.53
C ASN A 193 25.75 0.23 0.89
N ALA A 194 26.98 0.39 0.45
CA ALA A 194 27.43 1.54 -0.30
C ALA A 194 26.79 1.57 -1.70
N ASP A 195 26.57 2.76 -2.25
CA ASP A 195 26.14 2.90 -3.64
C ASP A 195 27.25 2.44 -4.58
N PRO A 196 26.98 1.53 -5.54
CA PRO A 196 28.02 1.03 -6.45
C PRO A 196 28.68 2.11 -7.33
N LYS A 197 28.00 3.24 -7.54
CA LYS A 197 28.53 4.37 -8.32
C LYS A 197 29.18 5.45 -7.46
N ASN A 198 28.89 5.48 -6.17
CA ASN A 198 29.48 6.42 -5.21
C ASN A 198 29.66 5.75 -3.83
N PRO A 199 30.76 5.05 -3.61
CA PRO A 199 30.99 4.29 -2.38
C PRO A 199 31.06 5.11 -1.09
N SER A 200 31.06 6.44 -1.18
CA SER A 200 31.05 7.34 0.01
C SER A 200 29.67 7.53 0.63
N ILE A 201 28.61 7.08 -0.05
CA ILE A 201 27.22 7.19 0.42
C ILE A 201 26.53 5.82 0.40
N ASN A 202 25.46 5.68 1.17
CA ASN A 202 24.57 4.51 1.11
C ASN A 202 23.66 4.53 -0.13
N GLN A 203 22.85 3.49 -0.32
CA GLN A 203 22.04 3.30 -1.50
C GLN A 203 20.72 4.08 -1.51
N LEU A 204 20.35 4.80 -0.43
CA LEU A 204 19.06 5.48 -0.34
C LEU A 204 18.82 6.49 -1.48
N PRO A 205 19.75 7.42 -1.79
CA PRO A 205 19.53 8.39 -2.87
C PRO A 205 19.22 7.74 -4.20
N ARG A 206 19.95 6.70 -4.56
CA ARG A 206 19.77 6.00 -5.84
C ARG A 206 18.48 5.19 -5.88
N LYS A 207 18.12 4.51 -4.80
CA LYS A 207 16.86 3.78 -4.69
C LYS A 207 15.66 4.71 -4.82
N MET A 208 15.67 5.86 -4.13
CA MET A 208 14.60 6.87 -4.21
C MET A 208 14.50 7.49 -5.61
N ALA A 209 15.63 7.80 -6.25
CA ALA A 209 15.65 8.31 -7.62
C ALA A 209 15.08 7.30 -8.61
N LEU A 210 15.45 6.01 -8.46
CA LEU A 210 14.95 4.94 -9.31
C LEU A 210 13.43 4.79 -9.19
N GLN A 211 12.90 4.71 -7.97
CA GLN A 211 11.45 4.59 -7.75
C GLN A 211 10.69 5.75 -8.40
N ARG A 212 11.18 6.99 -8.21
CA ARG A 212 10.55 8.21 -8.77
C ARG A 212 10.66 8.33 -10.28
N SER A 213 11.52 7.56 -10.92
CA SER A 213 11.63 7.54 -12.39
C SER A 213 10.51 6.76 -13.09
N TYR A 214 9.71 6.00 -12.33
CA TYR A 214 8.58 5.22 -12.84
C TYR A 214 7.25 5.80 -12.36
N GLN A 215 6.40 6.23 -13.27
CA GLN A 215 5.06 6.76 -12.95
C GLN A 215 4.12 5.69 -12.35
N THR A 216 4.38 4.42 -12.62
CA THR A 216 3.61 3.29 -12.07
C THR A 216 3.91 3.02 -10.60
N ILE A 217 4.96 3.63 -10.03
CA ILE A 217 5.32 3.47 -8.61
C ILE A 217 4.76 4.65 -7.81
N GLY A 218 3.74 4.38 -6.99
CA GLY A 218 3.06 5.36 -6.17
C GLY A 218 3.80 5.74 -4.88
N GLY A 219 4.84 4.99 -4.49
CA GLY A 219 5.57 5.24 -3.26
C GLY A 219 6.37 4.05 -2.76
N SER A 220 6.78 4.10 -1.50
CA SER A 220 7.56 3.03 -0.85
C SER A 220 7.06 2.69 0.55
N CYS A 221 7.18 1.42 0.92
CA CYS A 221 6.94 0.90 2.25
C CYS A 221 8.30 0.56 2.90
N GLN A 222 8.58 1.15 4.04
CA GLN A 222 9.89 1.01 4.71
C GLN A 222 9.86 -0.15 5.71
N TRP A 223 10.64 -1.17 5.46
CA TRP A 223 10.84 -2.30 6.37
C TRP A 223 12.16 -2.13 7.13
N TYR A 224 12.14 -2.03 8.45
CA TYR A 224 10.99 -2.09 9.34
C TYR A 224 10.86 -0.77 10.10
N ALA A 225 9.68 -0.53 10.69
CA ALA A 225 9.36 0.76 11.30
C ALA A 225 10.32 1.18 12.41
N ALA A 226 10.78 0.27 13.28
CA ALA A 226 11.71 0.58 14.36
C ALA A 226 13.01 1.21 13.83
N ALA A 227 13.59 0.70 12.74
CA ALA A 227 14.80 1.26 12.16
C ALA A 227 14.61 2.73 11.68
N VAL A 228 13.40 3.07 11.19
CA VAL A 228 13.06 4.46 10.84
C VAL A 228 12.89 5.31 12.10
N VAL A 229 12.13 4.83 13.10
CA VAL A 229 11.88 5.54 14.36
C VAL A 229 13.17 5.82 15.11
N GLU A 230 14.07 4.84 15.19
CA GLU A 230 15.40 4.94 15.81
C GLU A 230 16.39 5.75 15.00
N ASN A 231 16.00 6.16 13.79
CA ASN A 231 16.84 6.92 12.86
C ASN A 231 18.16 6.21 12.51
N ALA A 232 18.09 4.89 12.29
CA ALA A 232 19.27 4.09 11.94
C ALA A 232 19.98 4.70 10.71
N GLY A 233 21.28 4.93 10.81
CA GLY A 233 22.09 5.53 9.75
C GLY A 233 21.58 6.88 9.23
N LYS A 234 20.87 7.66 10.04
CA LYS A 234 20.20 8.94 9.68
C LYS A 234 19.13 8.78 8.59
N TYR A 235 18.54 7.58 8.47
CA TYR A 235 17.55 7.28 7.41
C TYR A 235 16.31 8.16 7.51
N ARG A 236 15.71 8.28 8.72
CA ARG A 236 14.55 9.14 8.96
C ARG A 236 14.85 10.59 8.61
N ASP A 237 16.03 11.10 9.03
CA ASP A 237 16.41 12.49 8.75
C ASP A 237 16.48 12.75 7.24
N ALA A 238 17.06 11.81 6.45
CA ALA A 238 17.09 11.92 5.00
C ALA A 238 15.67 11.89 4.40
N LEU A 239 14.78 10.99 4.89
CA LEU A 239 13.39 10.98 4.45
C LEU A 239 12.71 12.32 4.69
N VAL A 240 12.77 12.85 5.90
CA VAL A 240 12.05 14.08 6.29
C VAL A 240 12.63 15.33 5.63
N GLN A 241 13.96 15.41 5.49
CA GLN A 241 14.61 16.62 4.99
C GLN A 241 14.69 16.68 3.47
N GLU A 242 14.74 15.53 2.79
CA GLU A 242 15.00 15.47 1.35
C GLU A 242 13.83 14.83 0.59
N TYR A 243 13.44 13.59 0.90
CA TYR A 243 12.55 12.81 0.06
C TYR A 243 11.06 13.00 0.35
N HIS A 244 10.69 13.19 1.61
CA HIS A 244 9.32 13.42 2.09
C HIS A 244 9.18 14.75 2.81
N LYS A 245 9.88 15.77 2.35
CA LYS A 245 9.90 17.12 2.93
C LYS A 245 8.51 17.75 2.95
N TYR A 246 7.69 17.45 1.97
CA TYR A 246 6.33 17.96 1.85
C TYR A 246 5.32 16.81 1.96
N PRO A 247 4.11 17.09 2.49
CA PRO A 247 3.03 16.11 2.45
C PRO A 247 2.72 15.68 1.02
N ALA A 248 2.30 14.44 0.84
CA ALA A 248 1.82 13.93 -0.44
C ALA A 248 0.41 13.36 -0.27
N LEU A 249 -0.43 13.51 -1.28
CA LEU A 249 -1.69 12.80 -1.35
C LEU A 249 -1.43 11.34 -1.72
N ILE A 250 -2.23 10.46 -1.15
CA ILE A 250 -2.22 9.03 -1.54
C ILE A 250 -2.72 8.94 -2.98
N PRO A 251 -2.11 8.09 -3.83
CA PRO A 251 -2.60 7.87 -5.20
C PRO A 251 -4.08 7.48 -5.22
N VAL A 252 -4.79 7.99 -6.20
CA VAL A 252 -6.20 7.63 -6.43
C VAL A 252 -6.31 6.19 -6.91
N PHE A 253 -7.34 5.49 -6.46
CA PHE A 253 -7.72 4.15 -6.90
C PHE A 253 -8.93 4.24 -7.84
N ASP A 254 -8.74 4.90 -8.98
CA ASP A 254 -9.77 5.26 -9.96
C ASP A 254 -10.59 4.07 -10.49
N PHE A 255 -10.00 2.89 -10.55
CA PHE A 255 -10.70 1.65 -10.91
C PHE A 255 -11.73 1.19 -9.85
N MET A 256 -11.68 1.75 -8.62
CA MET A 256 -12.67 1.50 -7.57
C MET A 256 -13.80 2.54 -7.62
N ASP A 257 -13.42 3.80 -7.82
CA ASP A 257 -14.30 4.95 -7.98
C ASP A 257 -13.49 6.11 -8.58
N ASP A 258 -14.01 6.73 -9.65
CA ASP A 258 -13.40 7.88 -10.34
C ASP A 258 -14.18 9.19 -10.11
N LYS A 259 -15.23 9.16 -9.27
CA LYS A 259 -16.09 10.29 -8.99
C LYS A 259 -15.63 11.06 -7.77
N ALA A 260 -15.01 12.22 -7.99
CA ALA A 260 -14.61 13.10 -6.90
C ALA A 260 -15.82 13.65 -6.12
N PRO A 261 -15.68 13.87 -4.80
CA PRO A 261 -16.72 14.50 -4.00
C PRO A 261 -16.99 15.95 -4.46
N ASP A 262 -18.14 16.47 -4.11
CA ASP A 262 -18.42 17.89 -4.31
C ASP A 262 -17.45 18.79 -3.53
N LYS A 263 -17.25 20.03 -4.01
CA LYS A 263 -16.42 21.01 -3.32
C LYS A 263 -17.00 21.39 -1.96
N VAL A 264 -16.14 21.74 -1.02
CA VAL A 264 -16.53 22.29 0.28
C VAL A 264 -17.40 23.56 0.13
N ARG A 265 -18.23 23.85 1.12
CA ARG A 265 -19.20 24.94 1.08
C ARG A 265 -18.96 25.92 2.22
N LYS A 266 -19.47 27.15 2.10
CA LYS A 266 -19.55 28.17 3.17
C LYS A 266 -18.24 28.43 3.91
N MET A 267 -17.12 28.54 3.19
CA MET A 267 -15.80 28.80 3.78
C MET A 267 -15.75 30.19 4.47
N LYS A 268 -15.47 30.20 5.78
CA LYS A 268 -15.44 31.42 6.61
C LYS A 268 -14.19 31.46 7.49
N LYS A 269 -13.64 32.68 7.71
CA LYS A 269 -12.66 32.97 8.78
C LYS A 269 -13.44 33.47 9.99
N VAL A 270 -13.24 32.87 11.14
CA VAL A 270 -13.90 33.23 12.40
C VAL A 270 -12.83 33.39 13.48
N TRP A 271 -13.01 34.39 14.35
CA TRP A 271 -12.19 34.54 15.55
C TRP A 271 -12.79 33.66 16.66
N THR A 272 -11.94 32.95 17.37
CA THR A 272 -12.28 32.12 18.54
C THR A 272 -11.28 32.41 19.65
N GLU A 273 -11.51 31.89 20.86
CA GLU A 273 -10.55 31.97 21.98
C GLU A 273 -9.17 31.40 21.60
N ASP A 274 -9.13 30.42 20.71
CA ASP A 274 -7.90 29.81 20.19
C ASP A 274 -7.24 30.57 19.02
N GLY A 275 -7.78 31.71 18.63
CA GLY A 275 -7.35 32.52 17.49
C GLY A 275 -8.22 32.37 16.25
N TYR A 276 -7.70 32.80 15.11
CA TYR A 276 -8.44 32.69 13.86
C TYR A 276 -8.51 31.24 13.34
N ILE A 277 -9.71 30.81 13.00
CA ILE A 277 -9.99 29.50 12.43
C ILE A 277 -10.68 29.69 11.06
N LEU A 278 -10.23 28.92 10.08
CA LEU A 278 -10.86 28.79 8.79
C LEU A 278 -11.79 27.60 8.83
N PHE A 279 -13.11 27.83 8.77
CA PHE A 279 -14.15 26.80 8.73
C PHE A 279 -14.72 26.63 7.34
N TRP A 280 -15.20 25.45 7.06
CA TRP A 280 -16.02 25.14 5.90
C TRP A 280 -17.09 24.12 6.26
N THR A 281 -18.11 24.02 5.43
CA THR A 281 -19.12 22.95 5.54
C THR A 281 -18.76 21.85 4.57
N ALA A 282 -18.81 20.60 5.04
CA ALA A 282 -18.65 19.42 4.20
C ALA A 282 -19.60 19.45 3.00
N PRO A 283 -19.21 18.92 1.84
CA PRO A 283 -20.13 18.72 0.73
C PRO A 283 -21.26 17.77 1.12
N LYS A 284 -22.37 17.79 0.39
CA LYS A 284 -23.35 16.73 0.46
C LYS A 284 -22.80 15.49 -0.26
N ALA A 285 -23.22 14.34 0.17
CA ALA A 285 -22.91 13.07 -0.46
C ALA A 285 -24.18 12.26 -0.58
N ASP A 286 -24.36 11.58 -1.71
CA ASP A 286 -25.50 10.69 -1.95
C ASP A 286 -25.20 9.26 -1.48
N THR A 287 -23.92 8.89 -1.47
CA THR A 287 -23.44 7.57 -1.03
C THR A 287 -22.25 7.71 -0.06
N GLU A 288 -21.89 6.63 0.62
CA GLU A 288 -20.65 6.61 1.44
C GLU A 288 -19.36 6.72 0.59
N MET A 289 -19.38 6.32 -0.68
CA MET A 289 -18.26 6.49 -1.61
C MET A 289 -18.04 7.96 -1.96
N ASP A 290 -19.10 8.72 -2.22
CA ASP A 290 -19.03 10.16 -2.53
C ASP A 290 -18.71 11.05 -1.32
N LYS A 291 -18.70 10.48 -0.12
CA LYS A 291 -18.56 11.23 1.12
C LYS A 291 -17.14 11.76 1.33
N ALA A 292 -17.01 13.07 1.50
CA ALA A 292 -15.77 13.68 1.91
C ALA A 292 -15.37 13.20 3.32
N VAL A 293 -14.19 12.56 3.44
CA VAL A 293 -13.64 12.05 4.69
C VAL A 293 -12.40 12.79 5.16
N GLN A 294 -11.75 13.50 4.24
CA GLN A 294 -10.58 14.34 4.52
C GLN A 294 -10.66 15.64 3.72
N TYR A 295 -9.87 16.61 4.12
CA TYR A 295 -9.72 17.89 3.46
C TYR A 295 -8.25 18.24 3.32
N VAL A 296 -7.88 18.80 2.18
CA VAL A 296 -6.54 19.32 1.96
C VAL A 296 -6.60 20.84 2.02
N VAL A 297 -5.75 21.43 2.84
CA VAL A 297 -5.63 22.88 2.98
C VAL A 297 -4.32 23.33 2.36
N TYR A 298 -4.41 24.18 1.35
CA TYR A 298 -3.26 24.77 0.67
C TYR A 298 -3.15 26.24 1.04
N ARG A 299 -1.91 26.78 1.05
CA ARG A 299 -1.62 28.20 1.26
C ARG A 299 -0.77 28.75 0.12
N PHE A 300 -1.28 29.79 -0.52
CA PHE A 300 -0.61 30.55 -1.58
C PHE A 300 -0.45 32.02 -1.20
N GLY A 301 0.49 32.72 -1.81
CA GLY A 301 0.51 34.18 -1.80
C GLY A 301 -0.79 34.75 -2.39
N SER A 302 -1.24 35.92 -1.92
CA SER A 302 -2.56 36.48 -2.28
C SER A 302 -2.77 36.70 -3.78
N LYS A 303 -1.68 36.93 -4.54
CA LYS A 303 -1.67 37.15 -6.00
C LYS A 303 -1.14 35.94 -6.78
N GLU A 304 -0.66 34.94 -6.08
CA GLU A 304 -0.07 33.73 -6.68
C GLU A 304 -1.13 32.91 -7.43
N LYS A 305 -0.74 32.30 -8.56
CA LYS A 305 -1.58 31.35 -9.28
C LYS A 305 -1.71 30.07 -8.44
N VAL A 306 -2.92 29.59 -8.29
CA VAL A 306 -3.19 28.33 -7.60
C VAL A 306 -2.69 27.17 -8.46
N ASN A 307 -1.83 26.34 -7.87
CA ASN A 307 -1.36 25.07 -8.43
C ASN A 307 -1.47 24.01 -7.33
N LEU A 308 -2.43 23.09 -7.44
CA LEU A 308 -2.67 22.04 -6.44
C LEU A 308 -1.67 20.90 -6.56
N ASP A 309 -0.94 20.79 -7.70
CA ASP A 309 0.09 19.77 -7.89
C ASP A 309 1.40 20.11 -7.16
N ASP A 310 1.50 21.32 -6.55
CA ASP A 310 2.66 21.71 -5.76
C ASP A 310 2.47 21.29 -4.29
N PRO A 311 3.08 20.18 -3.84
CA PRO A 311 2.91 19.68 -2.48
C PRO A 311 3.49 20.63 -1.42
N SER A 312 4.39 21.56 -1.78
CA SER A 312 4.92 22.57 -0.88
C SER A 312 3.86 23.56 -0.40
N ARG A 313 2.70 23.59 -1.04
CA ARG A 313 1.56 24.45 -0.71
C ARG A 313 0.60 23.80 0.29
N ILE A 314 0.70 22.51 0.50
CA ILE A 314 -0.12 21.78 1.48
C ILE A 314 0.34 22.19 2.89
N VAL A 315 -0.55 22.79 3.66
CA VAL A 315 -0.31 23.18 5.05
C VAL A 315 -1.04 22.27 6.04
N ALA A 316 -2.04 21.52 5.58
CA ALA A 316 -2.70 20.48 6.38
C ALA A 316 -3.46 19.50 5.49
N ILE A 317 -3.50 18.23 5.93
CA ILE A 317 -4.46 17.23 5.53
C ILE A 317 -5.20 16.85 6.81
N THR A 318 -6.53 17.01 6.86
CA THR A 318 -7.32 16.90 8.10
C THR A 318 -8.67 16.25 7.87
N ARG A 319 -9.16 15.52 8.85
CA ARG A 319 -10.57 15.03 8.88
C ARG A 319 -11.55 16.07 9.41
N ASN A 320 -11.04 17.13 10.05
CA ASN A 320 -11.88 18.18 10.62
C ASN A 320 -12.27 19.21 9.56
N PRO A 321 -13.51 19.72 9.54
CA PRO A 321 -13.97 20.75 8.60
C PRO A 321 -13.47 22.16 8.98
N PHE A 322 -12.28 22.24 9.55
CA PHE A 322 -11.62 23.48 9.92
C PHE A 322 -10.10 23.38 9.94
N TYR A 323 -9.44 24.54 9.87
CA TYR A 323 -8.00 24.69 10.02
C TYR A 323 -7.68 25.90 10.90
N LYS A 324 -6.87 25.73 11.94
CA LYS A 324 -6.39 26.81 12.79
C LYS A 324 -5.33 27.59 12.03
N LEU A 325 -5.60 28.87 11.80
CA LEU A 325 -4.69 29.75 11.07
C LEU A 325 -3.49 30.12 11.97
N PRO A 326 -2.27 30.21 11.43
CA PRO A 326 -1.13 30.68 12.21
C PRO A 326 -1.33 32.13 12.64
N TYR A 327 -0.80 32.48 13.80
CA TYR A 327 -0.76 33.88 14.24
C TYR A 327 0.42 34.60 13.57
N GLU A 328 0.11 35.68 12.86
CA GLU A 328 1.10 36.54 12.21
C GLU A 328 0.80 38.05 12.53
N THR A 329 1.67 38.96 12.10
CA THR A 329 1.61 40.38 12.44
C THR A 329 0.43 41.16 11.85
N GLY A 330 -0.48 40.51 11.14
CA GLY A 330 -1.61 41.18 10.47
C GLY A 330 -1.25 41.93 9.20
N LYS A 331 -0.05 41.76 8.66
CA LYS A 331 0.44 42.46 7.47
C LYS A 331 0.36 41.67 6.19
N THR A 332 0.49 40.33 6.28
CA THR A 332 0.59 39.46 5.10
C THR A 332 -0.79 38.96 4.66
N LYS A 333 -1.05 39.02 3.35
CA LYS A 333 -2.26 38.45 2.74
C LYS A 333 -1.93 37.12 2.05
N TYR A 334 -2.69 36.09 2.38
CA TYR A 334 -2.62 34.77 1.77
C TYR A 334 -3.91 34.43 1.07
N ARG A 335 -3.84 33.46 0.18
CA ARG A 335 -5.00 32.73 -0.36
C ARG A 335 -4.95 31.32 0.19
N TYR A 336 -5.89 30.97 1.03
CA TYR A 336 -6.13 29.59 1.43
C TYR A 336 -7.08 28.92 0.45
N VAL A 337 -6.76 27.70 0.09
CA VAL A 337 -7.54 26.87 -0.84
C VAL A 337 -7.84 25.55 -0.13
N VAL A 338 -9.09 25.10 -0.21
CA VAL A 338 -9.52 23.86 0.43
C VAL A 338 -10.18 22.97 -0.62
N THR A 339 -9.78 21.72 -0.63
CA THR A 339 -10.41 20.63 -1.37
C THR A 339 -10.91 19.56 -0.40
N ALA A 340 -11.76 18.68 -0.87
CA ALA A 340 -12.24 17.51 -0.14
C ALA A 340 -11.75 16.24 -0.81
N LEU A 341 -11.43 15.22 -0.02
CA LEU A 341 -11.06 13.88 -0.48
C LEU A 341 -12.12 12.89 -0.01
N ASP A 342 -12.52 11.98 -0.87
CA ASP A 342 -13.29 10.80 -0.51
C ASP A 342 -12.41 9.67 0.04
N ARG A 343 -12.99 8.48 0.25
CA ARG A 343 -12.28 7.31 0.79
C ARG A 343 -11.32 6.67 -0.21
N ILE A 344 -11.46 6.99 -1.50
CA ILE A 344 -10.59 6.51 -2.58
C ILE A 344 -9.53 7.55 -2.95
N HIS A 345 -9.55 8.71 -2.25
CA HIS A 345 -8.66 9.86 -2.43
C HIS A 345 -8.90 10.67 -3.72
N ASN A 346 -10.09 10.57 -4.33
CA ASN A 346 -10.49 11.51 -5.36
C ASN A 346 -10.58 12.91 -4.78
N GLU A 347 -9.94 13.89 -5.42
CA GLU A 347 -9.86 15.27 -4.95
C GLU A 347 -10.90 16.14 -5.64
N SER A 348 -11.71 16.83 -4.83
CA SER A 348 -12.77 17.73 -5.30
C SER A 348 -12.25 18.98 -6.00
N LYS A 349 -13.13 19.69 -6.70
CA LYS A 349 -12.87 21.08 -7.08
C LYS A 349 -12.60 21.93 -5.85
N SER A 350 -11.70 22.89 -5.97
CA SER A 350 -11.25 23.73 -4.88
C SER A 350 -12.18 24.91 -4.57
N VAL A 351 -12.15 25.34 -3.31
CA VAL A 351 -12.73 26.62 -2.87
C VAL A 351 -11.66 27.45 -2.21
N SER A 352 -11.60 28.75 -2.49
CA SER A 352 -10.56 29.62 -1.96
C SER A 352 -11.10 30.80 -1.17
N LYS A 353 -10.29 31.28 -0.19
CA LYS A 353 -10.54 32.49 0.58
C LYS A 353 -9.25 33.27 0.80
N LYS A 354 -9.29 34.58 0.56
CA LYS A 354 -8.20 35.48 0.94
C LYS A 354 -8.30 35.78 2.42
N VAL A 355 -7.19 35.67 3.11
CA VAL A 355 -7.04 35.90 4.56
C VAL A 355 -5.86 36.82 4.77
N LYS A 356 -6.03 37.78 5.65
CA LYS A 356 -4.94 38.62 6.15
C LYS A 356 -4.57 38.13 7.55
N LEU A 357 -3.28 37.78 7.73
CA LEU A 357 -2.69 37.26 8.97
C LEU A 357 -1.57 38.17 9.42
#